data_297974e2daf69008e6d37ae04805eaba
#
_entry.id   297974e2daf69008e6d37ae04805eaba
#
_cell.length_a   1.000
_cell.length_b   1.000
_cell.length_c   1.000
_cell.angle_alpha   90.00
_cell.angle_beta   90.00
_cell.angle_gamma   90.00
#
_symmetry.space_group_name_H-M   'P 1'
#
loop_
_entity.id
_entity.type
_entity.pdbx_description
1 polymer ?
#
loop_
_entity_poly.entity_id
_entity_poly.type
_entity_poly.pdbx_seq_one_letter_code
_entity_poly.pdbx_strand_id
1 'polypeptide(L)'
;MSPVDFRLYLVTDRHQTAGRPLVSVLAQAVRAGVRAVQLRERDLPIRELHALVQELQRELPDARLFINDRVDVAVALRTGGVHLRESSLPAGVVRDLLWPSQLLGLSVHSLDGVMAAEQQGADFVVLGPIYDTPSKRVYGPPIGLRILEQAAQKVQLPIFAIGGITATRARAVRQAGAFGVAVLSSILGAENIEQATQDLLSAIEIDS
;
A
#
# COMPACT_ATOMS: atom_id res chain seq x y z
N MET A 1 -4.68 -7.52 -18.94
CA MET A 1 -3.60 -6.82 -18.20
C MET A 1 -4.16 -6.42 -16.85
N SER A 2 -3.38 -6.55 -15.78
CA SER A 2 -3.81 -6.09 -14.44
C SER A 2 -4.03 -4.57 -14.47
N PRO A 3 -5.08 -4.05 -13.84
CA PRO A 3 -5.30 -2.60 -13.73
C PRO A 3 -4.31 -1.92 -12.78
N VAL A 4 -3.48 -2.71 -12.07
CA VAL A 4 -2.45 -2.23 -11.14
C VAL A 4 -1.17 -1.94 -11.92
N ASP A 5 -0.82 -0.66 -12.05
CA ASP A 5 0.28 -0.13 -12.86
C ASP A 5 1.45 0.45 -12.04
N PHE A 6 1.49 0.17 -10.75
CA PHE A 6 2.53 0.62 -9.81
C PHE A 6 3.20 -0.56 -9.12
N ARG A 7 4.45 -0.40 -8.70
CA ARG A 7 5.26 -1.42 -7.98
C ARG A 7 5.64 -0.99 -6.56
N LEU A 8 5.60 0.30 -6.28
CA LEU A 8 5.85 0.87 -4.96
C LEU A 8 4.56 1.49 -4.43
N TYR A 9 4.11 1.01 -3.27
CA TYR A 9 2.90 1.44 -2.59
C TYR A 9 3.26 2.11 -1.27
N LEU A 10 3.11 3.43 -1.19
CA LEU A 10 3.45 4.19 0.01
C LEU A 10 2.24 4.27 0.95
N VAL A 11 2.38 3.71 2.15
CA VAL A 11 1.36 3.77 3.21
C VAL A 11 1.67 4.93 4.13
N THR A 12 0.68 5.76 4.45
CA THR A 12 0.91 6.93 5.32
C THR A 12 0.68 6.64 6.81
N ASP A 13 1.38 7.42 7.60
CA ASP A 13 1.19 7.65 9.03
C ASP A 13 1.87 9.00 9.32
N ARG A 14 1.07 10.07 9.52
CA ARG A 14 1.60 11.43 9.72
C ARG A 14 2.47 11.56 10.97
N HIS A 15 2.37 10.62 11.91
CA HIS A 15 3.21 10.60 13.11
C HIS A 15 4.61 10.03 12.86
N GLN A 16 4.87 9.48 11.67
CA GLN A 16 6.16 8.89 11.29
C GLN A 16 6.92 9.72 10.23
N THR A 17 6.56 10.98 10.03
CA THR A 17 7.20 11.88 9.06
C THR A 17 8.41 12.63 9.63
N ALA A 18 8.90 12.27 10.80
CA ALA A 18 9.95 13.00 11.54
C ALA A 18 9.59 14.49 11.75
N GLY A 19 8.31 14.76 12.07
CA GLY A 19 7.79 16.11 12.34
C GLY A 19 7.53 16.98 11.10
N ARG A 20 7.74 16.45 9.89
CA ARG A 20 7.49 17.19 8.64
C ARG A 20 6.00 17.12 8.25
N PRO A 21 5.44 18.15 7.58
CA PRO A 21 4.08 18.09 7.05
C PRO A 21 3.91 16.92 6.07
N LEU A 22 2.86 16.11 6.26
CA LEU A 22 2.60 14.90 5.46
C LEU A 22 2.53 15.21 3.96
N VAL A 23 1.81 16.26 3.56
CA VAL A 23 1.65 16.67 2.16
C VAL A 23 3.02 16.95 1.51
N SER A 24 3.91 17.66 2.23
CA SER A 24 5.26 17.95 1.73
C SER A 24 6.11 16.69 1.53
N VAL A 25 6.02 15.73 2.47
CA VAL A 25 6.73 14.43 2.37
C VAL A 25 6.21 13.63 1.18
N LEU A 26 4.88 13.54 1.02
CA LEU A 26 4.27 12.82 -0.09
C LEU A 26 4.58 13.47 -1.45
N ALA A 27 4.60 14.80 -1.54
CA ALA A 27 4.97 15.49 -2.76
C ALA A 27 6.42 15.19 -3.19
N GLN A 28 7.37 15.11 -2.24
CA GLN A 28 8.73 14.69 -2.52
C GLN A 28 8.79 13.23 -3.02
N ALA A 29 8.09 12.32 -2.36
CA ALA A 29 8.04 10.91 -2.75
C ALA A 29 7.42 10.71 -4.14
N VAL A 30 6.35 11.45 -4.48
CA VAL A 30 5.69 11.38 -5.79
C VAL A 30 6.59 11.96 -6.90
N ARG A 31 7.29 13.07 -6.65
CA ARG A 31 8.30 13.60 -7.58
C ARG A 31 9.43 12.59 -7.83
N ALA A 32 9.81 11.83 -6.81
CA ALA A 32 10.83 10.79 -6.91
C ALA A 32 10.34 9.49 -7.57
N GLY A 33 9.04 9.36 -7.88
CA GLY A 33 8.50 8.26 -8.66
C GLY A 33 7.43 7.39 -7.97
N VAL A 34 7.00 7.70 -6.75
CA VAL A 34 5.83 7.04 -6.14
C VAL A 34 4.59 7.34 -6.99
N ARG A 35 3.83 6.30 -7.37
CA ARG A 35 2.59 6.41 -8.17
C ARG A 35 1.34 5.97 -7.43
N ALA A 36 1.48 5.40 -6.24
CA ALA A 36 0.34 4.95 -5.43
C ALA A 36 0.58 5.21 -3.94
N VAL A 37 -0.39 5.83 -3.29
CA VAL A 37 -0.35 6.22 -1.87
C VAL A 37 -1.62 5.73 -1.18
N GLN A 38 -1.46 4.99 -0.08
CA GLN A 38 -2.54 4.68 0.84
C GLN A 38 -2.59 5.75 1.95
N LEU A 39 -3.65 6.54 1.97
CA LEU A 39 -3.91 7.48 3.06
C LEU A 39 -4.50 6.72 4.25
N ARG A 40 -3.66 6.48 5.28
CA ARG A 40 -3.99 5.68 6.45
C ARG A 40 -3.88 6.51 7.74
N GLU A 41 -4.68 7.54 7.84
CA GLU A 41 -4.77 8.46 8.99
C GLU A 41 -6.01 8.12 9.82
N ARG A 42 -5.92 7.06 10.65
CA ARG A 42 -7.08 6.43 11.31
C ARG A 42 -7.72 7.27 12.42
N ASP A 43 -6.98 8.21 12.96
CA ASP A 43 -7.37 9.09 14.05
C ASP A 43 -7.88 10.46 13.57
N LEU A 44 -7.86 10.72 12.24
CA LEU A 44 -8.43 11.94 11.70
C LEU A 44 -9.97 11.90 11.73
N PRO A 45 -10.63 12.94 12.25
CA PRO A 45 -12.05 13.14 12.03
C PRO A 45 -12.40 13.18 10.54
N ILE A 46 -13.61 12.73 10.19
CA ILE A 46 -14.03 12.59 8.78
C ILE A 46 -13.88 13.89 7.98
N ARG A 47 -14.18 15.04 8.56
CA ARG A 47 -14.07 16.34 7.88
C ARG A 47 -12.62 16.68 7.55
N GLU A 48 -11.70 16.40 8.46
CA GLU A 48 -10.27 16.63 8.27
C GLU A 48 -9.69 15.65 7.24
N LEU A 49 -10.08 14.37 7.32
CA LEU A 49 -9.71 13.38 6.31
C LEU A 49 -10.18 13.80 4.91
N HIS A 50 -11.44 14.24 4.77
CA HIS A 50 -12.00 14.71 3.52
C HIS A 50 -11.20 15.90 2.95
N ALA A 51 -10.90 16.90 3.79
CA ALA A 51 -10.11 18.06 3.40
C ALA A 51 -8.69 17.68 2.95
N LEU A 52 -8.04 16.78 3.70
CA LEU A 52 -6.70 16.26 3.37
C LEU A 52 -6.70 15.50 2.03
N VAL A 53 -7.71 14.67 1.76
CA VAL A 53 -7.84 13.98 0.47
C VAL A 53 -7.95 14.97 -0.68
N GLN A 54 -8.79 16.02 -0.55
CA GLN A 54 -8.92 17.05 -1.58
C GLN A 54 -7.61 17.83 -1.80
N GLU A 55 -6.87 18.12 -0.73
CA GLU A 55 -5.55 18.74 -0.82
C GLU A 55 -4.58 17.83 -1.57
N LEU A 56 -4.49 16.55 -1.18
CA LEU A 56 -3.61 15.60 -1.82
C LEU A 56 -3.94 15.34 -3.30
N GLN A 57 -5.21 15.35 -3.68
CA GLN A 57 -5.61 15.23 -5.08
C GLN A 57 -5.12 16.41 -5.94
N ARG A 58 -5.05 17.62 -5.37
CA ARG A 58 -4.50 18.81 -6.06
C ARG A 58 -2.97 18.78 -6.13
N GLU A 59 -2.33 18.41 -5.03
CA GLU A 59 -0.86 18.46 -4.90
C GLU A 59 -0.16 17.26 -5.54
N LEU A 60 -0.87 16.12 -5.70
CA LEU A 60 -0.30 14.86 -6.17
C LEU A 60 -1.09 14.29 -7.37
N PRO A 61 -1.24 15.03 -8.48
CA PRO A 61 -2.08 14.60 -9.62
C PRO A 61 -1.55 13.31 -10.29
N ASP A 62 -0.26 13.03 -10.15
CA ASP A 62 0.40 11.85 -10.74
C ASP A 62 0.32 10.60 -9.86
N ALA A 63 -0.28 10.68 -8.67
CA ALA A 63 -0.40 9.56 -7.75
C ALA A 63 -1.84 9.10 -7.59
N ARG A 64 -2.06 7.78 -7.63
CA ARG A 64 -3.33 7.17 -7.24
C ARG A 64 -3.45 7.19 -5.71
N LEU A 65 -4.48 7.85 -5.19
CA LEU A 65 -4.78 7.88 -3.76
C LEU A 65 -5.75 6.74 -3.41
N PHE A 66 -5.39 5.91 -2.43
CA PHE A 66 -6.23 4.88 -1.85
C PHE A 66 -6.61 5.28 -0.44
N ILE A 67 -7.90 5.22 -0.10
CA ILE A 67 -8.37 5.57 1.24
C ILE A 67 -8.48 4.31 2.09
N ASN A 68 -7.84 4.34 3.27
CA ASN A 68 -7.93 3.21 4.19
C ASN A 68 -9.32 3.13 4.83
N ASP A 69 -10.04 2.01 4.64
CA ASP A 69 -11.36 1.68 5.22
C ASP A 69 -12.54 2.63 4.92
N ARG A 70 -12.30 3.85 4.56
CA ARG A 70 -13.35 4.86 4.37
C ARG A 70 -13.85 4.82 2.92
N VAL A 71 -14.67 3.79 2.62
CA VAL A 71 -15.32 3.58 1.32
C VAL A 71 -16.15 4.80 0.91
N ASP A 72 -16.87 5.39 1.85
CA ASP A 72 -17.67 6.60 1.67
C ASP A 72 -16.84 7.78 1.13
N VAL A 73 -15.65 8.01 1.70
CA VAL A 73 -14.73 9.08 1.24
C VAL A 73 -14.16 8.74 -0.13
N ALA A 74 -13.74 7.49 -0.33
CA ALA A 74 -13.17 7.06 -1.60
C ALA A 74 -14.16 7.23 -2.77
N VAL A 75 -15.41 6.86 -2.56
CA VAL A 75 -16.49 6.98 -3.57
C VAL A 75 -16.87 8.44 -3.79
N ALA A 76 -17.08 9.21 -2.72
CA ALA A 76 -17.50 10.62 -2.81
C ALA A 76 -16.48 11.49 -3.54
N LEU A 77 -15.17 11.27 -3.31
CA LEU A 77 -14.08 12.05 -3.91
C LEU A 77 -13.47 11.39 -5.15
N ARG A 78 -14.02 10.25 -5.60
CA ARG A 78 -13.52 9.51 -6.78
C ARG A 78 -12.01 9.31 -6.76
N THR A 79 -11.46 8.89 -5.62
CA THR A 79 -10.04 8.61 -5.48
C THR A 79 -9.60 7.40 -6.32
N GLY A 80 -8.32 7.05 -6.34
CA GLY A 80 -7.80 5.88 -7.06
C GLY A 80 -8.38 4.53 -6.57
N GLY A 81 -8.93 4.51 -5.36
CA GLY A 81 -9.57 3.32 -4.79
C GLY A 81 -9.66 3.33 -3.27
N VAL A 82 -9.96 2.16 -2.72
CA VAL A 82 -10.03 1.91 -1.28
C VAL A 82 -9.09 0.77 -0.90
N HIS A 83 -8.57 0.82 0.31
CA HIS A 83 -7.77 -0.25 0.88
C HIS A 83 -8.41 -0.76 2.17
N LEU A 84 -8.85 -2.02 2.17
CA LEU A 84 -9.53 -2.66 3.28
C LEU A 84 -8.56 -3.46 4.16
N ARG A 85 -8.99 -3.70 5.39
CA ARG A 85 -8.38 -4.65 6.32
C ARG A 85 -9.23 -5.93 6.35
N GLU A 86 -8.70 -7.02 6.88
CA GLU A 86 -9.47 -8.27 7.09
C GLU A 86 -10.73 -8.07 7.94
N SER A 87 -10.74 -7.08 8.84
CA SER A 87 -11.87 -6.74 9.70
C SER A 87 -12.83 -5.70 9.12
N SER A 88 -12.63 -5.27 7.88
CA SER A 88 -13.46 -4.29 7.18
C SER A 88 -14.75 -4.92 6.64
N LEU A 89 -15.57 -4.15 5.92
CA LEU A 89 -16.69 -4.70 5.16
C LEU A 89 -16.19 -5.77 4.17
N PRO A 90 -17.00 -6.80 3.87
CA PRO A 90 -16.63 -7.80 2.86
C PRO A 90 -16.28 -7.15 1.52
N ALA A 91 -15.20 -7.60 0.90
CA ALA A 91 -14.69 -7.00 -0.33
C ALA A 91 -15.71 -6.99 -1.47
N GLY A 92 -16.52 -8.04 -1.62
CA GLY A 92 -17.59 -8.11 -2.63
C GLY A 92 -18.64 -7.00 -2.44
N VAL A 93 -19.04 -6.70 -1.20
CA VAL A 93 -19.98 -5.62 -0.90
C VAL A 93 -19.37 -4.25 -1.27
N VAL A 94 -18.08 -4.08 -0.97
CA VAL A 94 -17.38 -2.83 -1.29
C VAL A 94 -17.19 -2.67 -2.80
N ARG A 95 -16.90 -3.76 -3.52
CA ARG A 95 -16.78 -3.75 -4.98
C ARG A 95 -18.02 -3.16 -5.67
N ASP A 96 -19.20 -3.51 -5.20
CA ASP A 96 -20.47 -3.02 -5.77
C ASP A 96 -20.70 -1.51 -5.55
N LEU A 97 -20.00 -0.92 -4.59
CA LEU A 97 -20.06 0.51 -4.27
C LEU A 97 -19.03 1.35 -5.05
N LEU A 98 -17.95 0.72 -5.53
CA LEU A 98 -16.85 1.42 -6.17
C LEU A 98 -17.17 1.79 -7.62
N TRP A 99 -16.66 2.93 -8.05
CA TRP A 99 -16.65 3.29 -9.46
C TRP A 99 -15.80 2.29 -10.28
N PRO A 100 -16.13 2.03 -11.56
CA PRO A 100 -15.38 1.07 -12.39
C PRO A 100 -13.87 1.34 -12.51
N SER A 101 -13.45 2.61 -12.33
CA SER A 101 -12.05 3.03 -12.37
C SER A 101 -11.33 2.89 -11.02
N GLN A 102 -12.06 2.63 -9.93
CA GLN A 102 -11.49 2.52 -8.59
C GLN A 102 -11.01 1.09 -8.30
N LEU A 103 -9.81 1.00 -7.75
CA LEU A 103 -9.21 -0.27 -7.36
C LEU A 103 -9.53 -0.61 -5.90
N LEU A 104 -9.62 -1.91 -5.64
CA LEU A 104 -9.85 -2.49 -4.31
C LEU A 104 -8.60 -3.24 -3.85
N GLY A 105 -7.90 -2.69 -2.87
CA GLY A 105 -6.78 -3.34 -2.19
C GLY A 105 -7.20 -3.96 -0.86
N LEU A 106 -6.61 -5.09 -0.49
CA LEU A 106 -6.83 -5.75 0.80
C LEU A 106 -5.51 -6.00 1.54
N SER A 107 -5.48 -5.72 2.85
CA SER A 107 -4.42 -6.20 3.74
C SER A 107 -4.73 -7.62 4.18
N VAL A 108 -3.76 -8.53 4.04
CA VAL A 108 -3.88 -9.94 4.43
C VAL A 108 -2.62 -10.43 5.16
N HIS A 109 -2.76 -11.46 5.98
CA HIS A 109 -1.69 -11.93 6.86
C HIS A 109 -1.36 -13.43 6.71
N SER A 110 -2.01 -14.11 5.76
CA SER A 110 -1.84 -15.55 5.53
C SER A 110 -2.03 -15.92 4.06
N LEU A 111 -1.60 -17.11 3.67
CA LEU A 111 -1.86 -17.67 2.35
C LEU A 111 -3.37 -17.78 2.06
N ASP A 112 -4.13 -18.27 3.03
CA ASP A 112 -5.59 -18.41 2.88
C ASP A 112 -6.26 -17.05 2.70
N GLY A 113 -5.76 -16.00 3.40
CA GLY A 113 -6.21 -14.62 3.21
C GLY A 113 -5.96 -14.11 1.80
N VAL A 114 -4.81 -14.44 1.18
CA VAL A 114 -4.53 -14.07 -0.22
C VAL A 114 -5.50 -14.75 -1.18
N MET A 115 -5.72 -16.04 -1.01
CA MET A 115 -6.66 -16.82 -1.86
C MET A 115 -8.11 -16.33 -1.71
N ALA A 116 -8.53 -16.03 -0.48
CA ALA A 116 -9.85 -15.47 -0.23
C ALA A 116 -10.03 -14.08 -0.84
N ALA A 117 -8.99 -13.22 -0.80
CA ALA A 117 -9.04 -11.90 -1.41
C ALA A 117 -9.21 -11.96 -2.93
N GLU A 118 -8.53 -12.88 -3.61
CA GLU A 118 -8.70 -13.12 -5.05
C GLU A 118 -10.14 -13.54 -5.38
N GLN A 119 -10.70 -14.51 -4.63
CA GLN A 119 -12.07 -14.97 -4.82
C GLN A 119 -13.12 -13.87 -4.56
N GLN A 120 -12.82 -12.93 -3.67
CA GLN A 120 -13.68 -11.79 -3.34
C GLN A 120 -13.54 -10.61 -4.31
N GLY A 121 -12.71 -10.72 -5.36
CA GLY A 121 -12.58 -9.71 -6.40
C GLY A 121 -11.71 -8.51 -6.02
N ALA A 122 -10.72 -8.68 -5.15
CA ALA A 122 -9.68 -7.67 -4.94
C ALA A 122 -8.86 -7.46 -6.22
N ASP A 123 -8.37 -6.25 -6.44
CA ASP A 123 -7.43 -5.95 -7.53
C ASP A 123 -5.98 -6.20 -7.14
N PHE A 124 -5.67 -6.12 -5.85
CA PHE A 124 -4.36 -6.45 -5.28
C PHE A 124 -4.45 -6.69 -3.78
N VAL A 125 -3.44 -7.34 -3.24
CA VAL A 125 -3.29 -7.51 -1.79
C VAL A 125 -1.97 -6.94 -1.28
N VAL A 126 -1.98 -6.54 -0.01
CA VAL A 126 -0.78 -6.22 0.78
C VAL A 126 -0.60 -7.31 1.81
N LEU A 127 0.41 -8.16 1.59
CA LEU A 127 0.70 -9.34 2.41
C LEU A 127 1.84 -9.05 3.40
N GLY A 128 1.64 -9.29 4.67
CA GLY A 128 2.69 -9.14 5.67
C GLY A 128 2.25 -9.22 7.13
N PRO A 129 3.19 -9.04 8.06
CA PRO A 129 4.55 -8.54 7.86
C PRO A 129 5.52 -9.62 7.35
N ILE A 130 6.33 -9.30 6.31
CA ILE A 130 7.33 -10.24 5.76
C ILE A 130 8.53 -10.36 6.70
N TYR A 131 9.05 -9.24 7.20
CA TYR A 131 10.14 -9.19 8.16
C TYR A 131 9.68 -8.61 9.49
N ASP A 132 10.46 -8.86 10.54
CA ASP A 132 10.20 -8.25 11.84
C ASP A 132 10.17 -6.72 11.74
N THR A 133 9.16 -6.13 12.35
CA THR A 133 8.98 -4.68 12.43
C THR A 133 8.33 -4.31 13.77
N PRO A 134 8.86 -3.29 14.47
CA PRO A 134 8.37 -2.93 15.81
C PRO A 134 6.86 -2.74 15.89
N SER A 135 6.26 -2.12 14.86
CA SER A 135 4.83 -1.80 14.81
C SER A 135 3.91 -3.03 14.70
N LYS A 136 4.47 -4.22 14.40
CA LYS A 136 3.69 -5.46 14.17
C LYS A 136 3.97 -6.58 15.16
N ARG A 137 4.98 -6.45 16.04
CA ARG A 137 5.35 -7.49 17.02
C ARG A 137 4.20 -7.95 17.91
N VAL A 138 3.25 -7.06 18.20
CA VAL A 138 2.06 -7.37 19.01
C VAL A 138 1.08 -8.31 18.31
N TYR A 139 1.19 -8.50 17.00
CA TYR A 139 0.30 -9.36 16.20
C TYR A 139 0.91 -10.72 15.86
N GLY A 140 2.13 -11.01 16.31
CA GLY A 140 2.83 -12.28 16.11
C GLY A 140 4.11 -12.16 15.28
N PRO A 141 4.77 -13.30 15.00
CA PRO A 141 6.01 -13.34 14.25
C PRO A 141 5.76 -12.96 12.77
N PRO A 142 6.83 -12.52 12.04
CA PRO A 142 6.75 -12.28 10.62
C PRO A 142 6.43 -13.58 9.85
N ILE A 143 5.66 -13.47 8.78
CA ILE A 143 5.26 -14.62 7.95
C ILE A 143 6.38 -15.12 7.03
N GLY A 144 7.38 -14.27 6.75
CA GLY A 144 8.57 -14.62 5.98
C GLY A 144 8.36 -14.74 4.47
N LEU A 145 9.49 -14.89 3.76
CA LEU A 145 9.49 -15.00 2.28
C LEU A 145 8.83 -16.28 1.79
N ARG A 146 8.89 -17.38 2.55
CA ARG A 146 8.31 -18.67 2.15
C ARG A 146 6.79 -18.58 1.92
N ILE A 147 6.07 -17.89 2.78
CA ILE A 147 4.62 -17.70 2.60
C ILE A 147 4.34 -16.81 1.39
N LEU A 148 5.16 -15.77 1.16
CA LEU A 148 5.06 -14.94 -0.03
C LEU A 148 5.26 -15.76 -1.33
N GLU A 149 6.29 -16.62 -1.38
CA GLU A 149 6.55 -17.51 -2.52
C GLU A 149 5.37 -18.45 -2.80
N GLN A 150 4.84 -19.08 -1.74
CA GLN A 150 3.66 -19.94 -1.85
C GLN A 150 2.43 -19.20 -2.35
N ALA A 151 2.22 -17.96 -1.87
CA ALA A 151 1.11 -17.12 -2.31
C ALA A 151 1.24 -16.74 -3.79
N ALA A 152 2.43 -16.29 -4.21
CA ALA A 152 2.70 -15.90 -5.60
C ALA A 152 2.51 -17.05 -6.61
N GLN A 153 2.69 -18.30 -6.16
CA GLN A 153 2.44 -19.49 -6.99
C GLN A 153 0.96 -19.90 -7.08
N LYS A 154 0.13 -19.45 -6.13
CA LYS A 154 -1.27 -19.89 -5.98
C LYS A 154 -2.29 -18.96 -6.63
N VAL A 155 -1.97 -17.67 -6.76
CA VAL A 155 -2.89 -16.65 -7.28
C VAL A 155 -2.29 -15.86 -8.44
N GLN A 156 -3.16 -15.26 -9.25
CA GLN A 156 -2.76 -14.29 -10.27
C GLN A 156 -2.86 -12.84 -9.77
N LEU A 157 -3.39 -12.67 -8.56
CA LEU A 157 -3.59 -11.38 -7.93
C LEU A 157 -2.24 -10.71 -7.62
N PRO A 158 -2.02 -9.42 -7.98
CA PRO A 158 -0.84 -8.68 -7.59
C PRO A 158 -0.63 -8.65 -6.08
N ILE A 159 0.51 -9.18 -5.60
CA ILE A 159 0.86 -9.22 -4.18
C ILE A 159 1.93 -8.16 -3.89
N PHE A 160 1.61 -7.21 -3.04
CA PHE A 160 2.56 -6.27 -2.46
C PHE A 160 3.03 -6.78 -1.11
N ALA A 161 4.33 -6.95 -0.93
CA ALA A 161 4.88 -7.34 0.36
C ALA A 161 5.07 -6.13 1.26
N ILE A 162 4.71 -6.25 2.55
CA ILE A 162 4.88 -5.20 3.56
C ILE A 162 5.54 -5.74 4.83
N GLY A 163 6.14 -4.85 5.61
CA GLY A 163 6.73 -5.13 6.93
C GLY A 163 8.25 -5.32 6.87
N GLY A 164 8.96 -4.35 7.42
CA GLY A 164 10.41 -4.33 7.48
C GLY A 164 11.11 -4.28 6.11
N ILE A 165 10.42 -3.81 5.06
CA ILE A 165 10.98 -3.68 3.72
C ILE A 165 11.88 -2.45 3.65
N THR A 166 13.12 -2.68 3.22
CA THR A 166 14.14 -1.67 2.91
C THR A 166 14.65 -1.90 1.49
N ALA A 167 15.39 -0.98 0.91
CA ALA A 167 15.98 -1.17 -0.41
C ALA A 167 16.83 -2.46 -0.49
N THR A 168 17.60 -2.77 0.57
CA THR A 168 18.41 -4.00 0.64
C THR A 168 17.60 -5.29 0.67
N ARG A 169 16.36 -5.26 1.16
CA ARG A 169 15.45 -6.42 1.25
C ARG A 169 14.48 -6.53 0.07
N ALA A 170 14.25 -5.41 -0.63
CA ALA A 170 13.24 -5.32 -1.69
C ALA A 170 13.51 -6.29 -2.85
N ARG A 171 14.79 -6.48 -3.24
CA ARG A 171 15.17 -7.45 -4.28
C ARG A 171 14.78 -8.88 -3.92
N ALA A 172 15.08 -9.33 -2.70
CA ALA A 172 14.71 -10.68 -2.24
C ALA A 172 13.18 -10.88 -2.22
N VAL A 173 12.44 -9.87 -1.83
CA VAL A 173 10.98 -9.88 -1.85
C VAL A 173 10.44 -10.00 -3.28
N ARG A 174 11.03 -9.28 -4.23
CA ARG A 174 10.65 -9.37 -5.65
C ARG A 174 10.99 -10.75 -6.22
N GLN A 175 12.16 -11.30 -5.90
CA GLN A 175 12.58 -12.65 -6.31
C GLN A 175 11.67 -13.75 -5.74
N ALA A 176 11.10 -13.53 -4.55
CA ALA A 176 10.09 -14.40 -3.94
C ALA A 176 8.70 -14.30 -4.61
N GLY A 177 8.57 -13.55 -5.70
CA GLY A 177 7.35 -13.47 -6.50
C GLY A 177 6.40 -12.31 -6.16
N ALA A 178 6.79 -11.40 -5.26
CA ALA A 178 5.97 -10.20 -5.03
C ALA A 178 5.83 -9.38 -6.31
N PHE A 179 4.63 -8.90 -6.60
CA PHE A 179 4.39 -7.95 -7.69
C PHE A 179 5.03 -6.59 -7.42
N GLY A 180 5.05 -6.18 -6.15
CA GLY A 180 5.63 -4.92 -5.70
C GLY A 180 5.88 -4.93 -4.19
N VAL A 181 6.23 -3.78 -3.65
CA VAL A 181 6.42 -3.60 -2.21
C VAL A 181 5.55 -2.46 -1.68
N ALA A 182 5.06 -2.64 -0.45
CA ALA A 182 4.41 -1.60 0.32
C ALA A 182 5.34 -1.16 1.46
N VAL A 183 5.52 0.13 1.62
CA VAL A 183 6.42 0.71 2.63
C VAL A 183 5.75 1.86 3.36
N LEU A 184 6.26 2.16 4.55
CA LEU A 184 5.83 3.27 5.38
C LEU A 184 7.07 4.04 5.87
N SER A 185 7.69 3.58 6.95
CA SER A 185 8.80 4.26 7.62
C SER A 185 10.06 4.38 6.77
N SER A 186 10.29 3.45 5.85
CA SER A 186 11.44 3.48 4.92
C SER A 186 11.48 4.71 4.01
N ILE A 187 10.31 5.34 3.79
CA ILE A 187 10.22 6.61 3.05
C ILE A 187 9.82 7.74 4.01
N LEU A 188 8.71 7.60 4.76
CA LEU A 188 8.18 8.71 5.56
C LEU A 188 9.16 9.24 6.60
N GLY A 189 9.97 8.36 7.21
CA GLY A 189 10.96 8.71 8.23
C GLY A 189 12.36 9.00 7.69
N ALA A 190 12.61 8.85 6.38
CA ALA A 190 13.92 9.04 5.80
C ALA A 190 14.37 10.51 5.88
N GLU A 191 15.65 10.76 6.11
CA GLU A 191 16.20 12.13 6.07
C GLU A 191 16.09 12.71 4.66
N ASN A 192 16.40 11.92 3.63
CA ASN A 192 16.23 12.26 2.24
C ASN A 192 15.15 11.38 1.60
N ILE A 193 13.94 11.91 1.44
CA ILE A 193 12.77 11.23 0.90
C ILE A 193 12.99 10.79 -0.56
N GLU A 194 13.56 11.68 -1.37
CA GLU A 194 13.77 11.43 -2.80
C GLU A 194 14.75 10.28 -3.00
N GLN A 195 15.89 10.31 -2.29
CA GLN A 195 16.88 9.24 -2.36
C GLN A 195 16.34 7.90 -1.89
N ALA A 196 15.66 7.88 -0.72
CA ALA A 196 15.06 6.65 -0.19
C ALA A 196 14.00 6.06 -1.13
N THR A 197 13.26 6.91 -1.84
CA THR A 197 12.28 6.47 -2.84
C THR A 197 12.98 5.87 -4.07
N GLN A 198 14.00 6.54 -4.59
CA GLN A 198 14.76 6.08 -5.76
C GLN A 198 15.49 4.77 -5.47
N ASP A 199 16.10 4.63 -4.29
CA ASP A 199 16.76 3.40 -3.86
C ASP A 199 15.78 2.21 -3.82
N LEU A 200 14.56 2.43 -3.33
CA LEU A 200 13.52 1.42 -3.31
C LEU A 200 13.04 1.08 -4.73
N LEU A 201 12.79 2.07 -5.58
CA LEU A 201 12.37 1.86 -6.96
C LEU A 201 13.42 1.05 -7.73
N SER A 202 14.68 1.44 -7.64
CA SER A 202 15.78 0.69 -8.29
C SER A 202 15.91 -0.74 -7.75
N ALA A 203 15.67 -0.94 -6.45
CA ALA A 203 15.78 -2.28 -5.85
C ALA A 203 14.62 -3.22 -6.23
N ILE A 204 13.45 -2.69 -6.60
CA ILE A 204 12.29 -3.49 -7.03
C ILE A 204 12.23 -3.72 -8.55
N GLU A 205 13.03 -3.00 -9.33
CA GLU A 205 13.25 -3.32 -10.73
C GLU A 205 14.06 -4.62 -10.80
N ILE A 206 13.45 -5.67 -11.33
CA ILE A 206 14.17 -6.90 -11.67
C ILE A 206 14.42 -6.81 -13.17
N ASP A 207 15.69 -6.89 -13.55
CA ASP A 207 16.07 -7.04 -14.96
C ASP A 207 15.29 -8.22 -15.54
N SER A 208 14.53 -7.95 -16.58
CA SER A 208 13.69 -8.90 -17.30
C SER A 208 14.52 -9.86 -18.11
#